data_dea62a87ee2a222ac8507ce0d9c32ac8
#
_entry.id   dea62a87ee2a222ac8507ce0d9c32ac8
#
_cell.length_a   1.000
_cell.length_b   1.000
_cell.length_c   1.000
_cell.angle_alpha   90.00
_cell.angle_beta   90.00
_cell.angle_gamma   90.00
#
_symmetry.space_group_name_H-M   'P 1'
#
loop_
_entity.id
_entity.type
_entity.pdbx_description
1 polymer ?
#
loop_
_entity_poly.entity_id
_entity_poly.type
_entity_poly.pdbx_seq_one_letter_code
_entity_poly.pdbx_strand_id
1 'polypeptide(L)'
;MTKTTSQFSTALDQSMLKTDEDWQIRFGFLLHDCARLRRVVIDETFKPLNVTRSQAWLLAYLSLSDGSTQSALAEQMNLGKVAVGGLVDRLEASGMIERRAHPNDRRVNKIFLTDTGRKVVRDIRKLTLTANGDMLDGLSMKDLRAVVTLLDKFKQNLQKLQ
;
A
#
# COMPACT_ATOMS: atom_id res chain seq x y z
N MET A 1 22.31 11.46 17.70
CA MET A 1 21.08 10.68 17.92
C MET A 1 21.21 9.38 17.13
N THR A 2 21.15 8.28 17.80
CA THR A 2 21.72 6.97 17.57
C THR A 2 21.21 6.27 16.29
N LYS A 3 22.13 6.00 15.38
CA LYS A 3 21.96 5.07 14.26
C LYS A 3 21.90 3.65 14.83
N THR A 4 20.70 3.15 15.10
CA THR A 4 20.49 1.71 15.20
C THR A 4 20.22 1.19 13.79
N THR A 5 21.25 1.19 12.98
CA THR A 5 21.28 0.48 11.71
C THR A 5 21.19 -0.99 12.05
N SER A 6 20.13 -1.63 11.61
CA SER A 6 19.88 -3.06 11.76
C SER A 6 21.13 -3.86 11.39
N GLN A 7 21.79 -4.45 12.38
CA GLN A 7 22.94 -5.34 12.19
C GLN A 7 22.60 -6.60 11.37
N PHE A 8 21.32 -6.89 11.17
CA PHE A 8 20.85 -8.01 10.36
C PHE A 8 20.90 -7.74 8.85
N SER A 9 20.82 -6.48 8.40
CA SER A 9 20.94 -6.15 6.96
C SER A 9 22.35 -6.32 6.42
N THR A 10 23.36 -6.23 7.29
CA THR A 10 24.78 -6.40 6.93
C THR A 10 25.21 -7.87 6.88
N ALA A 11 24.38 -8.79 7.39
CA ALA A 11 24.78 -10.18 7.62
C ALA A 11 24.85 -11.04 6.34
N LEU A 12 24.38 -10.55 5.18
CA LEU A 12 24.49 -11.26 3.92
C LEU A 12 24.99 -10.31 2.82
N ASP A 13 26.25 -9.93 2.89
CA ASP A 13 26.95 -9.33 1.77
C ASP A 13 26.85 -10.29 0.55
N GLN A 14 26.72 -9.71 -0.65
CA GLN A 14 26.62 -10.51 -1.89
C GLN A 14 27.80 -11.48 -2.05
N SER A 15 28.96 -11.17 -1.48
CA SER A 15 30.13 -12.03 -1.46
C SER A 15 29.94 -13.33 -0.67
N MET A 16 28.93 -13.41 0.20
CA MET A 16 28.59 -14.59 0.99
C MET A 16 27.54 -15.50 0.35
N LEU A 17 26.90 -15.03 -0.74
CA LEU A 17 25.86 -15.80 -1.44
C LEU A 17 26.53 -16.82 -2.38
N LYS A 18 26.74 -18.04 -1.89
CA LYS A 18 27.43 -19.12 -2.62
C LYS A 18 26.50 -20.19 -3.19
N THR A 19 25.32 -20.32 -2.60
CA THR A 19 24.35 -21.36 -2.97
C THR A 19 22.99 -20.75 -3.37
N ASP A 20 22.19 -21.52 -4.08
CA ASP A 20 20.80 -21.13 -4.41
C ASP A 20 19.96 -20.92 -3.13
N GLU A 21 20.27 -21.67 -2.07
CA GLU A 21 19.60 -21.52 -0.76
C GLU A 21 19.91 -20.15 -0.14
N ASP A 22 21.18 -19.69 -0.20
CA ASP A 22 21.55 -18.37 0.29
C ASP A 22 20.76 -17.27 -0.43
N TRP A 23 20.59 -17.39 -1.75
CA TRP A 23 19.80 -16.43 -2.53
C TRP A 23 18.32 -16.45 -2.15
N GLN A 24 17.73 -17.61 -1.87
CA GLN A 24 16.33 -17.70 -1.41
C GLN A 24 16.15 -17.05 -0.04
N ILE A 25 17.05 -17.30 0.89
CA ILE A 25 17.04 -16.68 2.23
C ILE A 25 17.21 -15.17 2.10
N ARG A 26 18.19 -14.72 1.31
CA ARG A 26 18.44 -13.30 1.06
C ARG A 26 17.23 -12.58 0.49
N PHE A 27 16.54 -13.20 -0.45
CA PHE A 27 15.31 -12.66 -1.04
C PHE A 27 14.25 -12.37 0.03
N GLY A 28 14.02 -13.29 0.96
CA GLY A 28 13.04 -13.11 2.04
C GLY A 28 13.38 -11.91 2.95
N PHE A 29 14.64 -11.81 3.38
CA PHE A 29 15.10 -10.68 4.19
C PHE A 29 15.01 -9.35 3.44
N LEU A 30 15.44 -9.32 2.19
CA LEU A 30 15.42 -8.10 1.37
C LEU A 30 13.99 -7.61 1.11
N LEU A 31 13.06 -8.53 0.82
CA LEU A 31 11.65 -8.21 0.64
C LEU A 31 11.05 -7.60 1.91
N HIS A 32 11.34 -8.18 3.07
CA HIS A 32 10.90 -7.66 4.36
C HIS A 32 11.45 -6.25 4.62
N ASP A 33 12.74 -6.05 4.43
CA ASP A 33 13.40 -4.76 4.67
C ASP A 33 12.89 -3.68 3.70
N CYS A 34 12.76 -4.00 2.42
CA CYS A 34 12.20 -3.08 1.42
C CYS A 34 10.76 -2.67 1.80
N ALA A 35 9.93 -3.62 2.21
CA ALA A 35 8.56 -3.33 2.64
C ALA A 35 8.53 -2.42 3.89
N ARG A 36 9.41 -2.68 4.85
CA ARG A 36 9.55 -1.89 6.08
C ARG A 36 10.03 -0.48 5.79
N LEU A 37 11.11 -0.32 5.03
CA LEU A 37 11.68 0.99 4.67
C LEU A 37 10.71 1.82 3.83
N ARG A 38 10.10 1.20 2.80
CA ARG A 38 9.09 1.85 1.98
C ARG A 38 7.91 2.37 2.81
N ARG A 39 7.50 1.61 3.84
CA ARG A 39 6.44 2.04 4.76
C ARG A 39 6.77 3.36 5.42
N VAL A 40 8.00 3.51 5.94
CA VAL A 40 8.45 4.74 6.60
C VAL A 40 8.42 5.92 5.63
N VAL A 41 8.96 5.75 4.42
CA VAL A 41 8.96 6.81 3.40
C VAL A 41 7.53 7.24 3.04
N ILE A 42 6.63 6.29 2.82
CA ILE A 42 5.24 6.60 2.45
C ILE A 42 4.48 7.25 3.61
N ASP A 43 4.70 6.83 4.86
CA ASP A 43 4.07 7.46 6.01
C ASP A 43 4.50 8.93 6.16
N GLU A 44 5.78 9.26 5.94
CA GLU A 44 6.26 10.65 5.90
C GLU A 44 5.68 11.42 4.71
N THR A 45 5.63 10.78 3.52
CA THR A 45 5.11 11.41 2.29
C THR A 45 3.66 11.86 2.43
N PHE A 46 2.84 11.15 3.19
CA PHE A 46 1.41 11.47 3.32
C PHE A 46 1.08 12.40 4.50
N LYS A 47 2.03 12.71 5.37
CA LYS A 47 1.81 13.66 6.48
C LYS A 47 1.18 15.00 6.07
N PRO A 48 1.63 15.66 4.98
CA PRO A 48 1.04 16.93 4.57
C PRO A 48 -0.44 16.86 4.19
N LEU A 49 -0.95 15.67 3.84
CA LEU A 49 -2.36 15.44 3.50
C LEU A 49 -3.22 15.10 4.72
N ASN A 50 -2.61 14.94 5.89
CA ASN A 50 -3.27 14.50 7.11
C ASN A 50 -4.06 13.18 6.92
N VAL A 51 -3.52 12.26 6.12
CA VAL A 51 -4.05 10.91 5.91
C VAL A 51 -3.02 9.87 6.29
N THR A 52 -3.49 8.80 6.91
CA THR A 52 -2.67 7.62 7.14
C THR A 52 -2.52 6.81 5.86
N ARG A 53 -1.50 5.96 5.79
CA ARG A 53 -1.30 5.04 4.66
C ARG A 53 -2.55 4.18 4.38
N SER A 54 -3.20 3.63 5.42
CA SER A 54 -4.41 2.81 5.24
C SER A 54 -5.58 3.62 4.70
N GLN A 55 -5.73 4.88 5.11
CA GLN A 55 -6.74 5.80 4.56
C GLN A 55 -6.43 6.12 3.08
N ALA A 56 -5.16 6.40 2.76
CA ALA A 56 -4.73 6.64 1.38
C ALA A 56 -5.02 5.42 0.47
N TRP A 57 -4.79 4.20 0.98
CA TRP A 57 -5.12 2.97 0.26
C TRP A 57 -6.63 2.84 0.02
N LEU A 58 -7.46 3.08 1.03
CA LEU A 58 -8.92 3.03 0.88
C LEU A 58 -9.40 4.05 -0.17
N LEU A 59 -8.90 5.29 -0.10
CA LEU A 59 -9.22 6.32 -1.09
C LEU A 59 -8.77 5.92 -2.51
N ALA A 60 -7.60 5.28 -2.64
CA ALA A 60 -7.11 4.78 -3.92
C ALA A 60 -8.02 3.68 -4.49
N TYR A 61 -8.46 2.71 -3.67
CA TYR A 61 -9.42 1.70 -4.11
C TYR A 61 -10.76 2.30 -4.53
N LEU A 62 -11.29 3.25 -3.76
CA LEU A 62 -12.51 3.98 -4.13
C LEU A 62 -12.33 4.74 -5.46
N SER A 63 -11.14 5.27 -5.75
CA SER A 63 -10.91 5.95 -7.03
C SER A 63 -10.98 5.04 -8.24
N LEU A 64 -10.77 3.73 -8.04
CA LEU A 64 -10.89 2.71 -9.08
C LEU A 64 -12.31 2.13 -9.18
N SER A 65 -13.05 2.11 -8.06
CA SER A 65 -14.39 1.54 -7.97
C SER A 65 -15.25 2.34 -6.99
N ASP A 66 -15.66 3.54 -7.42
CA ASP A 66 -16.51 4.45 -6.63
C ASP A 66 -17.90 3.81 -6.39
N GLY A 67 -18.42 3.95 -5.18
CA GLY A 67 -19.65 3.28 -4.80
C GLY A 67 -19.48 1.82 -4.36
N SER A 68 -18.30 1.42 -3.96
CA SER A 68 -18.03 0.12 -3.34
C SER A 68 -18.70 -0.01 -1.98
N THR A 69 -19.06 -1.24 -1.59
CA THR A 69 -19.52 -1.53 -0.23
C THR A 69 -18.32 -1.66 0.72
N GLN A 70 -18.56 -1.46 2.03
CA GLN A 70 -17.52 -1.67 3.04
C GLN A 70 -16.95 -3.10 3.03
N SER A 71 -17.79 -4.10 2.73
CA SER A 71 -17.35 -5.50 2.62
C SER A 71 -16.43 -5.73 1.42
N ALA A 72 -16.75 -5.13 0.26
CA ALA A 72 -15.89 -5.20 -0.92
C ALA A 72 -14.53 -4.51 -0.69
N LEU A 73 -14.53 -3.37 0.00
CA LEU A 73 -13.29 -2.68 0.38
C LEU A 73 -12.46 -3.52 1.36
N ALA A 74 -13.10 -4.18 2.32
CA ALA A 74 -12.41 -5.05 3.28
C ALA A 74 -11.71 -6.23 2.57
N GLU A 75 -12.38 -6.84 1.61
CA GLU A 75 -11.82 -7.90 0.78
C GLU A 75 -10.64 -7.39 -0.08
N GLN A 76 -10.82 -6.28 -0.80
CA GLN A 76 -9.76 -5.69 -1.63
C GLN A 76 -8.52 -5.28 -0.84
N MET A 77 -8.73 -4.77 0.38
CA MET A 77 -7.64 -4.35 1.27
C MET A 77 -7.03 -5.51 2.06
N ASN A 78 -7.63 -6.70 2.00
CA ASN A 78 -7.29 -7.84 2.86
C ASN A 78 -7.28 -7.45 4.35
N LEU A 79 -8.32 -6.75 4.79
CA LEU A 79 -8.50 -6.28 6.17
C LEU A 79 -9.82 -6.77 6.75
N GLY A 80 -9.88 -6.90 8.07
CA GLY A 80 -11.12 -7.19 8.78
C GLY A 80 -12.17 -6.07 8.60
N LYS A 81 -13.46 -6.44 8.54
CA LYS A 81 -14.58 -5.49 8.35
C LYS A 81 -14.60 -4.37 9.41
N VAL A 82 -14.23 -4.68 10.65
CA VAL A 82 -14.17 -3.69 11.76
C VAL A 82 -13.07 -2.66 11.49
N ALA A 83 -11.89 -3.10 11.04
CA ALA A 83 -10.78 -2.19 10.73
C ALA A 83 -11.16 -1.23 9.59
N VAL A 84 -11.78 -1.76 8.52
CA VAL A 84 -12.26 -0.94 7.40
C VAL A 84 -13.39 -0.01 7.84
N GLY A 85 -14.29 -0.47 8.72
CA GLY A 85 -15.32 0.40 9.33
C GLY A 85 -14.72 1.64 9.98
N GLY A 86 -13.71 1.46 10.84
CA GLY A 86 -13.02 2.57 11.49
C GLY A 86 -12.25 3.49 10.52
N LEU A 87 -11.78 2.98 9.36
CA LEU A 87 -11.19 3.82 8.32
C LEU A 87 -12.26 4.66 7.62
N VAL A 88 -13.38 4.04 7.26
CA VAL A 88 -14.53 4.68 6.62
C VAL A 88 -15.09 5.77 7.52
N ASP A 89 -15.31 5.50 8.82
CA ASP A 89 -15.82 6.49 9.78
C ASP A 89 -14.93 7.74 9.85
N ARG A 90 -13.62 7.55 9.92
CA ARG A 90 -12.67 8.68 9.96
C ARG A 90 -12.61 9.48 8.66
N LEU A 91 -12.67 8.80 7.52
CA LEU A 91 -12.66 9.48 6.22
C LEU A 91 -13.98 10.24 5.96
N GLU A 92 -15.10 9.71 6.42
CA GLU A 92 -16.40 10.38 6.36
C GLU A 92 -16.41 11.60 7.29
N ALA A 93 -15.95 11.46 8.52
CA ALA A 93 -15.83 12.56 9.46
C ALA A 93 -14.91 13.70 8.94
N SER A 94 -13.91 13.38 8.12
CA SER A 94 -13.05 14.35 7.45
C SER A 94 -13.63 14.89 6.13
N GLY A 95 -14.83 14.48 5.75
CA GLY A 95 -15.51 14.93 4.54
C GLY A 95 -14.87 14.43 3.24
N MET A 96 -14.01 13.41 3.28
CA MET A 96 -13.37 12.86 2.09
C MET A 96 -14.21 11.82 1.37
N ILE A 97 -15.10 11.17 2.08
CA ILE A 97 -16.06 10.20 1.55
C ILE A 97 -17.46 10.45 2.12
N GLU A 98 -18.46 9.86 1.51
CA GLU A 98 -19.82 9.83 2.00
C GLU A 98 -20.44 8.44 1.83
N ARG A 99 -21.35 8.08 2.74
CA ARG A 99 -22.18 6.89 2.63
C ARG A 99 -23.50 7.23 1.98
N ARG A 100 -23.95 6.41 1.02
CA ARG A 100 -25.28 6.47 0.42
C ARG A 100 -25.95 5.11 0.53
N ALA A 101 -27.23 5.08 0.87
CA ALA A 101 -28.00 3.84 0.90
C ALA A 101 -27.96 3.13 -0.46
N HIS A 102 -27.80 1.81 -0.46
CA HIS A 102 -27.88 1.02 -1.69
C HIS A 102 -29.33 1.08 -2.23
N PRO A 103 -29.54 1.31 -3.54
CA PRO A 103 -30.89 1.49 -4.10
C PRO A 103 -31.88 0.34 -3.80
N ASN A 104 -31.33 -0.88 -3.78
CA ASN A 104 -32.16 -2.11 -3.65
C ASN A 104 -32.04 -2.78 -2.27
N ASP A 105 -31.18 -2.29 -1.35
CA ASP A 105 -31.07 -2.81 0.02
C ASP A 105 -30.61 -1.71 0.98
N ARG A 106 -31.55 -1.16 1.74
CA ARG A 106 -31.31 -0.09 2.70
C ARG A 106 -30.38 -0.49 3.87
N ARG A 107 -30.12 -1.78 4.05
CA ARG A 107 -29.19 -2.28 5.09
C ARG A 107 -27.73 -2.20 4.64
N VAL A 108 -27.50 -1.96 3.35
CA VAL A 108 -26.17 -1.85 2.75
C VAL A 108 -25.92 -0.41 2.35
N ASN A 109 -24.80 0.15 2.80
CA ASN A 109 -24.32 1.45 2.34
C ASN A 109 -23.22 1.28 1.28
N LYS A 110 -23.32 2.09 0.25
CA LYS A 110 -22.26 2.32 -0.73
C LYS A 110 -21.43 3.53 -0.31
N ILE A 111 -20.14 3.48 -0.54
CA ILE A 111 -19.16 4.49 -0.14
C ILE A 111 -18.67 5.21 -1.39
N PHE A 112 -18.76 6.53 -1.38
CA PHE A 112 -18.40 7.38 -2.52
C PHE A 112 -17.36 8.41 -2.11
N LEU A 113 -16.49 8.77 -3.05
CA LEU A 113 -15.59 9.91 -2.89
C LEU A 113 -16.40 11.21 -3.01
N THR A 114 -16.15 12.14 -2.11
CA THR A 114 -16.57 13.54 -2.26
C THR A 114 -15.57 14.28 -3.19
N ASP A 115 -15.86 15.54 -3.53
CA ASP A 115 -14.91 16.37 -4.28
C ASP A 115 -13.62 16.60 -3.51
N THR A 116 -13.69 16.74 -2.18
CA THR A 116 -12.55 16.79 -1.27
C THR A 116 -11.74 15.49 -1.38
N GLY A 117 -12.39 14.33 -1.30
CA GLY A 117 -11.74 13.03 -1.44
C GLY A 117 -11.06 12.87 -2.80
N ARG A 118 -11.71 13.27 -3.89
CA ARG A 118 -11.12 13.25 -5.25
C ARG A 118 -9.88 14.14 -5.35
N LYS A 119 -9.90 15.30 -4.71
CA LYS A 119 -8.71 16.18 -4.64
C LYS A 119 -7.58 15.47 -3.90
N VAL A 120 -7.86 14.93 -2.72
CA VAL A 120 -6.85 14.21 -1.90
C VAL A 120 -6.28 13.00 -2.66
N VAL A 121 -7.09 12.25 -3.41
CA VAL A 121 -6.60 11.16 -4.27
C VAL A 121 -5.59 11.66 -5.32
N ARG A 122 -5.87 12.80 -5.96
CA ARG A 122 -4.90 13.40 -6.91
C ARG A 122 -3.59 13.80 -6.24
N ASP A 123 -3.68 14.38 -5.04
CA ASP A 123 -2.51 14.80 -4.27
C ASP A 123 -1.70 13.58 -3.77
N ILE A 124 -2.36 12.52 -3.29
CA ILE A 124 -1.75 11.22 -2.96
C ILE A 124 -0.97 10.68 -4.16
N ARG A 125 -1.59 10.66 -5.36
CA ARG A 125 -0.94 10.18 -6.58
C ARG A 125 0.30 10.99 -6.90
N LYS A 126 0.22 12.31 -6.84
CA LYS A 126 1.35 13.22 -7.11
C LYS A 126 2.51 12.96 -6.16
N LEU A 127 2.24 12.94 -4.85
CA LEU A 127 3.25 12.71 -3.82
C LEU A 127 3.87 11.30 -3.94
N THR A 128 3.05 10.30 -4.23
CA THR A 128 3.54 8.93 -4.45
C THR A 128 4.48 8.85 -5.65
N LEU A 129 4.16 9.52 -6.76
CA LEU A 129 5.02 9.54 -7.94
C LEU A 129 6.35 10.25 -7.67
N THR A 130 6.33 11.35 -6.93
CA THR A 130 7.56 12.04 -6.51
C THR A 130 8.41 11.12 -5.62
N ALA A 131 7.85 10.56 -4.57
CA ALA A 131 8.56 9.64 -3.67
C ALA A 131 9.06 8.37 -4.38
N ASN A 132 8.29 7.86 -5.36
CA ASN A 132 8.75 6.74 -6.19
C ASN A 132 9.94 7.13 -7.05
N GLY A 133 10.02 8.36 -7.57
CA GLY A 133 11.19 8.85 -8.29
C GLY A 133 12.46 8.68 -7.47
N ASP A 134 12.43 9.14 -6.21
CA ASP A 134 13.57 9.03 -5.29
C ASP A 134 13.87 7.57 -4.89
N MET A 135 12.82 6.77 -4.62
CA MET A 135 12.97 5.36 -4.22
C MET A 135 13.47 4.45 -5.37
N LEU A 136 13.26 4.84 -6.61
CA LEU A 136 13.62 4.06 -7.81
C LEU A 136 14.85 4.63 -8.51
N ASP A 137 15.53 5.59 -7.89
CA ASP A 137 16.74 6.16 -8.46
C ASP A 137 17.77 5.06 -8.78
N GLY A 138 18.43 5.19 -9.93
CA GLY A 138 19.38 4.19 -10.43
C GLY A 138 18.73 2.93 -11.08
N LEU A 139 17.41 2.77 -11.05
CA LEU A 139 16.73 1.68 -11.73
C LEU A 139 16.19 2.11 -13.10
N SER A 140 16.55 1.36 -14.14
CA SER A 140 15.93 1.58 -15.45
C SER A 140 14.47 1.12 -15.48
N MET A 141 13.68 1.65 -16.43
CA MET A 141 12.31 1.16 -16.66
C MET A 141 12.25 -0.32 -17.03
N LYS A 142 13.32 -0.87 -17.62
CA LYS A 142 13.45 -2.30 -17.91
C LYS A 142 13.55 -3.10 -16.61
N ASP A 143 14.41 -2.65 -15.68
CA ASP A 143 14.58 -3.30 -14.38
C ASP A 143 13.29 -3.23 -13.57
N LEU A 144 12.65 -2.07 -13.52
CA LEU A 144 11.38 -1.88 -12.82
C LEU A 144 10.29 -2.85 -13.33
N ARG A 145 10.13 -2.95 -14.65
CA ARG A 145 9.15 -3.89 -15.24
C ARG A 145 9.47 -5.35 -14.91
N ALA A 146 10.75 -5.73 -14.94
CA ALA A 146 11.17 -7.07 -14.55
C ALA A 146 10.83 -7.37 -13.09
N VAL A 147 11.17 -6.45 -12.16
CA VAL A 147 10.84 -6.58 -10.74
C VAL A 147 9.35 -6.71 -10.51
N VAL A 148 8.53 -5.84 -11.13
CA VAL A 148 7.06 -5.89 -10.99
C VAL A 148 6.52 -7.24 -11.46
N THR A 149 6.95 -7.74 -12.63
CA THR A 149 6.51 -9.04 -13.17
C THR A 149 6.87 -10.19 -12.23
N LEU A 150 8.09 -10.19 -11.67
CA LEU A 150 8.54 -11.23 -10.73
C LEU A 150 7.78 -11.17 -9.41
N LEU A 151 7.53 -9.98 -8.87
CA LEU A 151 6.74 -9.79 -7.66
C LEU A 151 5.27 -10.20 -7.84
N ASP A 152 4.67 -9.95 -9.02
CA ASP A 152 3.31 -10.42 -9.32
C ASP A 152 3.24 -11.94 -9.34
N LYS A 153 4.22 -12.63 -9.96
CA LYS A 153 4.31 -14.09 -9.93
C LYS A 153 4.49 -14.62 -8.50
N PHE A 154 5.37 -14.00 -7.73
CA PHE A 154 5.58 -14.36 -6.32
C PHE A 154 4.31 -14.19 -5.50
N LYS A 155 3.60 -13.06 -5.65
CA LYS A 155 2.31 -12.80 -5.00
C LYS A 155 1.28 -13.89 -5.34
N GLN A 156 1.15 -14.27 -6.61
CA GLN A 156 0.24 -15.34 -7.03
C GLN A 156 0.57 -16.68 -6.35
N ASN A 157 1.85 -17.00 -6.19
CA ASN A 157 2.26 -18.21 -5.47
C ASN A 157 1.87 -18.14 -3.99
N LEU A 158 2.08 -17.00 -3.33
CA LEU A 158 1.66 -16.82 -1.94
C LEU A 158 0.15 -16.97 -1.75
N GLN A 159 -0.65 -16.47 -2.71
CA GLN A 159 -2.11 -16.59 -2.66
C GLN A 159 -2.61 -18.04 -2.77
N LYS A 160 -1.85 -18.94 -3.42
CA LYS A 160 -2.19 -20.36 -3.50
C LYS A 160 -1.89 -21.13 -2.21
N LEU A 161 -1.11 -20.56 -1.30
CA LEU A 161 -0.70 -21.16 -0.02
C LEU A 161 -1.61 -20.75 1.15
N GLN A 162 -2.57 -19.83 0.91
CA GLN A 162 -3.57 -19.37 1.90
C GLN A 162 -4.90 -20.11 1.74
#